data_719b7eec5fe6a2700355d4a1ebc686c9
#
_entry.id   719b7eec5fe6a2700355d4a1ebc686c9
#
_cell.length_a   1.000
_cell.length_b   1.000
_cell.length_c   1.000
_cell.angle_alpha   90.00
_cell.angle_beta   90.00
_cell.angle_gamma   90.00
#
_symmetry.space_group_name_H-M   'P 1'
#
loop_
_entity.id
_entity.type
_entity.pdbx_description
1 polymer ?
#
loop_
_entity_poly.entity_id
_entity_poly.type
_entity_poly.pdbx_seq_one_letter_code
_entity_poly.pdbx_strand_id
1 'polypeptide(L)'
;MPPNDWPAEIHQTLASAGVSIVGYVPDAGHKRLIELCQADARIRAVVLTTEEEGIGLAAGAWLGGAKSVLLMQSSGVGNIINVLGMVKVCRFPLVIIVTMRGEQGEFNPWQVPMGEATASTLEAMGVSVRQAAASESVAPHVAKALDLAYGGETAMAVLVAQRVIGIKSFQEQADQ
;
A
#
# COMPACT_ATOMS: atom_id res chain seq x y z
N MET A 1 6.29 8.46 -21.62
CA MET A 1 6.53 8.14 -20.19
C MET A 1 7.95 7.63 -20.08
N PRO A 2 8.72 8.00 -19.06
CA PRO A 2 9.96 7.30 -18.81
C PRO A 2 9.66 5.80 -18.65
N PRO A 3 10.53 4.90 -19.08
CA PRO A 3 10.33 3.48 -18.88
C PRO A 3 10.21 3.22 -17.37
N ASN A 4 9.14 2.56 -16.95
CA ASN A 4 8.83 2.12 -15.57
C ASN A 4 8.34 3.21 -14.59
N ASP A 5 7.36 4.03 -14.97
CA ASP A 5 6.61 4.87 -14.02
C ASP A 5 5.52 4.05 -13.31
N TRP A 6 5.95 3.07 -12.49
CA TRP A 6 5.04 2.18 -11.76
C TRP A 6 4.00 2.94 -10.89
N PRO A 7 4.29 4.11 -10.27
CA PRO A 7 3.26 4.88 -9.57
C PRO A 7 2.14 5.39 -10.49
N ALA A 8 2.48 5.84 -11.71
CA ALA A 8 1.47 6.26 -12.68
C ALA A 8 0.64 5.08 -13.20
N GLU A 9 1.25 3.93 -13.39
CA GLU A 9 0.55 2.70 -13.78
C GLU A 9 -0.41 2.24 -12.68
N ILE A 10 -0.01 2.30 -11.39
CA ILE A 10 -0.92 2.03 -10.26
C ILE A 10 -2.07 3.03 -10.27
N HIS A 11 -1.79 4.33 -10.36
CA HIS A 11 -2.84 5.34 -10.38
C HIS A 11 -3.90 5.06 -11.45
N GLN A 12 -3.47 4.71 -12.68
CA GLN A 12 -4.38 4.32 -13.76
C GLN A 12 -5.18 3.05 -13.42
N THR A 13 -4.53 2.08 -12.78
CA THR A 13 -5.16 0.83 -12.33
C THR A 13 -6.25 1.11 -11.29
N LEU A 14 -5.96 1.95 -10.29
CA LEU A 14 -6.92 2.36 -9.26
C LEU A 14 -8.13 3.06 -9.88
N ALA A 15 -7.89 4.04 -10.75
CA ALA A 15 -8.94 4.78 -11.45
C ALA A 15 -9.83 3.87 -12.31
N SER A 16 -9.22 2.94 -13.06
CA SER A 16 -9.93 1.97 -13.92
C SER A 16 -10.76 0.97 -13.10
N ALA A 17 -10.30 0.61 -11.90
CA ALA A 17 -11.03 -0.28 -10.99
C ALA A 17 -12.16 0.43 -10.22
N GLY A 18 -12.31 1.75 -10.37
CA GLY A 18 -13.31 2.55 -9.67
C GLY A 18 -12.97 2.81 -8.20
N VAL A 19 -11.67 2.80 -7.84
CA VAL A 19 -11.22 3.22 -6.51
C VAL A 19 -11.42 4.71 -6.38
N SER A 20 -12.18 5.14 -5.37
CA SER A 20 -12.51 6.55 -5.13
C SER A 20 -11.91 7.10 -3.82
N ILE A 21 -11.34 6.24 -2.98
CA ILE A 21 -10.70 6.64 -1.72
C ILE A 21 -9.32 5.99 -1.63
N VAL A 22 -8.30 6.80 -1.36
CA VAL A 22 -6.94 6.33 -1.06
C VAL A 22 -6.53 6.89 0.29
N GLY A 23 -6.46 6.02 1.31
CA GLY A 23 -5.91 6.36 2.62
C GLY A 23 -4.40 6.16 2.62
N TYR A 24 -3.65 7.07 3.24
CA TYR A 24 -2.20 6.95 3.30
C TYR A 24 -1.57 7.61 4.53
N VAL A 25 -0.52 7.00 5.06
CA VAL A 25 0.44 7.68 5.91
C VAL A 25 1.57 8.20 5.00
N PRO A 26 1.99 9.47 5.12
CA PRO A 26 3.02 10.03 4.24
C PRO A 26 4.31 9.21 4.25
N ASP A 27 4.69 8.71 3.08
CA ASP A 27 5.91 7.93 2.86
C ASP A 27 6.59 8.33 1.54
N ALA A 28 7.90 8.44 1.57
CA ALA A 28 8.67 8.82 0.39
C ALA A 28 8.57 7.78 -0.75
N GLY A 29 8.39 6.50 -0.43
CA GLY A 29 8.21 5.44 -1.42
C GLY A 29 6.91 5.59 -2.21
N HIS A 30 5.87 6.14 -1.58
CA HIS A 30 4.58 6.42 -2.21
C HIS A 30 4.41 7.85 -2.71
N LYS A 31 5.40 8.75 -2.52
CA LYS A 31 5.27 10.19 -2.78
C LYS A 31 4.58 10.47 -4.12
N ARG A 32 5.12 9.93 -5.23
CA ARG A 32 4.57 10.17 -6.57
C ARG A 32 3.15 9.64 -6.74
N LEU A 33 2.82 8.45 -6.20
CA LEU A 33 1.47 7.90 -6.26
C LEU A 33 0.48 8.77 -5.47
N ILE A 34 0.88 9.23 -4.29
CA ILE A 34 0.08 10.13 -3.45
C ILE A 34 -0.22 11.42 -4.20
N GLU A 35 0.80 12.06 -4.80
CA GLU A 35 0.65 13.29 -5.60
C GLU A 35 -0.33 13.09 -6.77
N LEU A 36 -0.23 11.97 -7.49
CA LEU A 36 -1.16 11.64 -8.57
C LEU A 36 -2.60 11.45 -8.08
N CYS A 37 -2.78 10.76 -6.94
CA CYS A 37 -4.11 10.59 -6.34
C CYS A 37 -4.69 11.92 -5.83
N GLN A 38 -3.87 12.80 -5.26
CA GLN A 38 -4.31 14.14 -4.82
C GLN A 38 -4.72 15.05 -5.98
N ALA A 39 -4.08 14.88 -7.14
CA ALA A 39 -4.39 15.67 -8.34
C ALA A 39 -5.62 15.16 -9.10
N ASP A 40 -6.10 13.96 -8.82
CA ASP A 40 -7.24 13.36 -9.52
C ASP A 40 -8.56 13.62 -8.77
N ALA A 41 -9.43 14.45 -9.33
CA ALA A 41 -10.71 14.79 -8.73
C ALA A 41 -11.67 13.59 -8.51
N ARG A 42 -11.40 12.44 -9.12
CA ARG A 42 -12.17 11.20 -8.93
C ARG A 42 -11.75 10.44 -7.67
N ILE A 43 -10.57 10.75 -7.11
CA ILE A 43 -9.97 10.05 -5.97
C ILE A 43 -9.88 11.01 -4.79
N ARG A 44 -10.48 10.66 -3.68
CA ARG A 44 -10.29 11.34 -2.40
C ARG A 44 -9.06 10.77 -1.72
N ALA A 45 -7.94 11.46 -1.78
CA ALA A 45 -6.72 11.13 -1.06
C ALA A 45 -6.83 11.63 0.39
N VAL A 46 -6.80 10.71 1.36
CA VAL A 46 -7.00 10.98 2.79
C VAL A 46 -5.69 10.72 3.54
N VAL A 47 -5.11 11.77 4.11
CA VAL A 47 -3.95 11.62 4.99
C VAL A 47 -4.42 11.06 6.34
N LEU A 48 -3.68 10.05 6.84
CA LEU A 48 -3.96 9.37 8.09
C LEU A 48 -2.90 9.76 9.14
N THR A 49 -3.28 9.78 10.41
CA THR A 49 -2.35 9.98 11.53
C THR A 49 -1.58 8.69 11.81
N THR A 50 -2.24 7.55 11.68
CA THR A 50 -1.68 6.21 11.84
C THR A 50 -2.35 5.23 10.87
N GLU A 51 -1.69 4.14 10.54
CA GLU A 51 -2.20 3.13 9.61
C GLU A 51 -3.48 2.44 10.11
N GLU A 52 -3.70 2.36 11.41
CA GLU A 52 -4.92 1.80 12.02
C GLU A 52 -6.19 2.53 11.55
N GLU A 53 -6.13 3.86 11.43
CA GLU A 53 -7.26 4.67 10.92
C GLU A 53 -7.67 4.22 9.52
N GLY A 54 -6.71 3.76 8.73
CA GLY A 54 -6.94 3.27 7.37
C GLY A 54 -7.85 2.05 7.32
N ILE A 55 -7.77 1.15 8.30
CA ILE A 55 -8.66 -0.01 8.37
C ILE A 55 -10.11 0.43 8.64
N GLY A 56 -10.30 1.39 9.55
CA GLY A 56 -11.60 2.00 9.79
C GLY A 56 -12.14 2.76 8.57
N LEU A 57 -11.28 3.50 7.87
CA LEU A 57 -11.62 4.17 6.60
C LEU A 57 -12.08 3.17 5.54
N ALA A 58 -11.38 2.04 5.38
CA ALA A 58 -11.74 1.00 4.42
C ALA A 58 -13.10 0.36 4.75
N ALA A 59 -13.36 0.07 6.03
CA ALA A 59 -14.65 -0.44 6.48
C ALA A 59 -15.79 0.57 6.20
N GLY A 60 -15.59 1.84 6.53
CA GLY A 60 -16.56 2.90 6.26
C GLY A 60 -16.79 3.12 4.76
N ALA A 61 -15.74 3.07 3.94
CA ALA A 61 -15.84 3.16 2.48
C ALA A 61 -16.71 2.03 1.92
N TRP A 62 -16.46 0.79 2.36
CA TRP A 62 -17.23 -0.38 1.94
C TRP A 62 -18.71 -0.26 2.30
N LEU A 63 -19.02 0.13 3.54
CA LEU A 63 -20.39 0.36 3.99
C LEU A 63 -21.08 1.48 3.19
N GLY A 64 -20.32 2.48 2.74
CA GLY A 64 -20.79 3.57 1.88
C GLY A 64 -20.84 3.22 0.38
N GLY A 65 -20.52 1.98 -0.02
CA GLY A 65 -20.51 1.55 -1.42
C GLY A 65 -19.32 2.06 -2.23
N ALA A 66 -18.26 2.55 -1.58
CA ALA A 66 -17.05 3.06 -2.21
C ALA A 66 -15.91 2.02 -2.15
N LYS A 67 -15.04 2.03 -3.17
CA LYS A 67 -13.80 1.26 -3.16
C LYS A 67 -12.65 2.09 -2.62
N SER A 68 -11.86 1.49 -1.73
CA SER A 68 -10.68 2.13 -1.13
C SER A 68 -9.42 1.30 -1.23
N VAL A 69 -8.28 1.95 -1.13
CA VAL A 69 -6.95 1.34 -1.03
C VAL A 69 -6.15 2.06 0.05
N LEU A 70 -5.32 1.33 0.78
CA LEU A 70 -4.39 1.89 1.76
C LEU A 70 -2.96 1.84 1.24
N LEU A 71 -2.24 2.95 1.41
CA LEU A 71 -0.82 3.05 1.14
C LEU A 71 -0.08 3.20 2.46
N MET A 72 0.94 2.36 2.67
CA MET A 72 1.78 2.41 3.86
C MET A 72 3.17 1.87 3.62
N GLN A 73 4.07 2.15 4.52
CA GLN A 73 5.40 1.54 4.57
C GLN A 73 5.34 0.21 5.35
N SER A 74 6.30 -0.70 5.16
CA SER A 74 6.37 -1.95 5.92
C SER A 74 6.40 -1.77 7.44
N SER A 75 6.99 -0.67 7.95
CA SER A 75 6.92 -0.33 9.38
C SER A 75 5.49 -0.08 9.87
N GLY A 76 4.64 0.48 9.02
CA GLY A 76 3.23 0.74 9.33
C GLY A 76 2.38 -0.52 9.43
N VAL A 77 2.81 -1.63 8.84
CA VAL A 77 2.14 -2.93 8.98
C VAL A 77 2.09 -3.35 10.45
N GLY A 78 3.14 -3.05 11.23
CA GLY A 78 3.13 -3.31 12.67
C GLY A 78 1.97 -2.66 13.43
N ASN A 79 1.52 -1.49 12.97
CA ASN A 79 0.45 -0.72 13.62
C ASN A 79 -0.95 -1.29 13.36
N ILE A 80 -1.14 -2.09 12.32
CA ILE A 80 -2.46 -2.60 11.91
C ILE A 80 -2.73 -4.05 12.36
N ILE A 81 -1.77 -4.75 12.93
CA ILE A 81 -1.85 -6.20 13.17
C ILE A 81 -3.12 -6.57 13.93
N ASN A 82 -3.37 -5.94 15.08
CA ASN A 82 -4.56 -6.26 15.87
C ASN A 82 -5.86 -5.93 15.13
N VAL A 83 -5.93 -4.78 14.50
CA VAL A 83 -7.16 -4.30 13.85
C VAL A 83 -7.50 -5.07 12.56
N LEU A 84 -6.55 -5.77 11.94
CA LEU A 84 -6.81 -6.70 10.83
C LEU A 84 -7.79 -7.81 11.21
N GLY A 85 -7.92 -8.14 12.50
CA GLY A 85 -8.96 -9.06 12.98
C GLY A 85 -10.37 -8.62 12.61
N MET A 86 -10.61 -7.30 12.54
CA MET A 86 -11.90 -6.73 12.12
C MET A 86 -12.23 -7.06 10.66
N VAL A 87 -11.23 -7.04 9.77
CA VAL A 87 -11.41 -7.40 8.34
C VAL A 87 -11.92 -8.83 8.20
N LYS A 88 -11.29 -9.75 8.95
CA LYS A 88 -11.64 -11.18 8.93
C LYS A 88 -13.04 -11.44 9.47
N VAL A 89 -13.44 -10.76 10.54
CA VAL A 89 -14.73 -10.97 11.21
C VAL A 89 -15.86 -10.29 10.46
N CYS A 90 -15.66 -9.05 10.02
CA CYS A 90 -16.69 -8.25 9.35
C CYS A 90 -16.74 -8.46 7.83
N ARG A 91 -15.74 -9.16 7.25
CA ARG A 91 -15.70 -9.55 5.84
C ARG A 91 -15.87 -8.38 4.87
N PHE A 92 -15.12 -7.31 5.06
CA PHE A 92 -15.05 -6.25 4.08
C PHE A 92 -13.74 -6.34 3.25
N PRO A 93 -13.76 -5.93 1.98
CA PRO A 93 -12.56 -5.94 1.15
C PRO A 93 -11.53 -4.95 1.65
N LEU A 94 -10.27 -5.37 1.68
CA LEU A 94 -9.13 -4.53 2.03
C LEU A 94 -8.01 -4.74 1.01
N VAL A 95 -7.51 -3.68 0.42
CA VAL A 95 -6.29 -3.70 -0.41
C VAL A 95 -5.27 -2.76 0.20
N ILE A 96 -4.08 -3.30 0.48
CA ILE A 96 -2.94 -2.56 1.02
C ILE A 96 -1.80 -2.62 0.02
N ILE A 97 -1.23 -1.47 -0.33
CA ILE A 97 0.01 -1.37 -1.10
C ILE A 97 1.10 -0.93 -0.14
N VAL A 98 2.10 -1.79 0.04
CA VAL A 98 3.17 -1.62 1.04
C VAL A 98 4.49 -1.36 0.32
N THR A 99 5.13 -0.24 0.60
CA THR A 99 6.51 0.01 0.21
C THR A 99 7.44 -0.65 1.21
N MET A 100 8.26 -1.59 0.73
CA MET A 100 9.14 -2.36 1.62
C MET A 100 10.35 -1.55 2.07
N ARG A 101 10.71 -1.73 3.33
CA ARG A 101 11.96 -1.34 3.97
C ARG A 101 12.58 -2.57 4.61
N GLY A 102 13.84 -2.48 5.00
CA GLY A 102 14.52 -3.58 5.67
C GLY A 102 15.04 -4.67 4.73
N GLU A 103 15.05 -4.42 3.42
CA GLU A 103 15.63 -5.29 2.40
C GLU A 103 17.09 -4.92 2.11
N GLN A 104 17.71 -5.57 1.11
CA GLN A 104 19.09 -5.33 0.73
C GLN A 104 19.33 -3.84 0.41
N GLY A 105 20.30 -3.24 1.08
CA GLY A 105 20.63 -1.81 0.94
C GLY A 105 19.92 -0.90 1.93
N GLU A 106 19.18 -1.46 2.91
CA GLU A 106 18.59 -0.66 3.97
C GLU A 106 19.66 -0.06 4.87
N PHE A 107 19.63 1.26 5.07
CA PHE A 107 20.58 1.97 5.92
C PHE A 107 20.09 2.14 7.36
N ASN A 108 18.78 1.97 7.62
CA ASN A 108 18.20 2.04 8.95
C ASN A 108 18.05 0.64 9.56
N PRO A 109 18.96 0.19 10.46
CA PRO A 109 18.95 -1.18 10.96
C PRO A 109 17.64 -1.60 11.63
N TRP A 110 16.94 -0.68 12.28
CA TRP A 110 15.66 -0.99 12.95
C TRP A 110 14.49 -1.24 12.00
N GLN A 111 14.65 -0.96 10.69
CA GLN A 111 13.65 -1.31 9.68
C GLN A 111 13.73 -2.79 9.27
N VAL A 112 14.88 -3.43 9.49
CA VAL A 112 15.14 -4.81 9.05
C VAL A 112 14.19 -5.80 9.72
N PRO A 113 13.99 -5.82 11.05
CA PRO A 113 13.13 -6.83 11.68
C PRO A 113 11.68 -6.77 11.18
N MET A 114 11.12 -5.56 11.00
CA MET A 114 9.75 -5.44 10.50
C MET A 114 9.68 -5.74 8.99
N GLY A 115 10.71 -5.38 8.22
CA GLY A 115 10.82 -5.74 6.81
C GLY A 115 10.74 -7.25 6.61
N GLU A 116 11.54 -8.01 7.36
CA GLU A 116 11.55 -9.49 7.33
C GLU A 116 10.21 -10.10 7.80
N ALA A 117 9.57 -9.50 8.81
CA ALA A 117 8.33 -10.01 9.40
C ALA A 117 7.07 -9.60 8.62
N THR A 118 7.12 -8.64 7.71
CA THR A 118 5.94 -8.03 7.07
C THR A 118 5.02 -9.07 6.42
N ALA A 119 5.56 -9.91 5.54
CA ALA A 119 4.75 -10.89 4.82
C ALA A 119 4.12 -11.91 5.77
N SER A 120 4.93 -12.54 6.63
CA SER A 120 4.48 -13.59 7.56
C SER A 120 3.45 -13.07 8.57
N THR A 121 3.60 -11.82 9.02
CA THR A 121 2.66 -11.20 9.96
C THR A 121 1.30 -10.93 9.29
N LEU A 122 1.30 -10.39 8.07
CA LEU A 122 0.08 -10.18 7.29
C LEU A 122 -0.64 -11.52 7.03
N GLU A 123 0.09 -12.55 6.62
CA GLU A 123 -0.45 -13.89 6.35
C GLU A 123 -1.04 -14.53 7.61
N ALA A 124 -0.38 -14.39 8.76
CA ALA A 124 -0.89 -14.87 10.04
C ALA A 124 -2.24 -14.23 10.41
N MET A 125 -2.48 -12.99 9.99
CA MET A 125 -3.75 -12.29 10.18
C MET A 125 -4.79 -12.57 9.06
N GLY A 126 -4.46 -13.45 8.10
CA GLY A 126 -5.36 -13.85 7.03
C GLY A 126 -5.37 -12.91 5.82
N VAL A 127 -4.37 -12.07 5.67
CA VAL A 127 -4.16 -11.23 4.48
C VAL A 127 -3.37 -12.04 3.44
N SER A 128 -3.88 -12.12 2.23
CA SER A 128 -3.14 -12.76 1.12
C SER A 128 -2.10 -11.79 0.56
N VAL A 129 -0.84 -12.23 0.51
CA VAL A 129 0.30 -11.39 0.15
C VAL A 129 0.78 -11.66 -1.29
N ARG A 130 1.09 -10.60 -2.03
CA ARG A 130 1.76 -10.63 -3.33
C ARG A 130 3.02 -9.77 -3.28
N GLN A 131 4.13 -10.31 -3.73
CA GLN A 131 5.41 -9.61 -3.78
C GLN A 131 5.68 -9.08 -5.20
N ALA A 132 5.82 -7.78 -5.35
CA ALA A 132 6.20 -7.12 -6.60
C ALA A 132 7.69 -6.80 -6.56
N ALA A 133 8.48 -7.68 -7.15
CA ALA A 133 9.95 -7.61 -7.11
C ALA A 133 10.57 -6.78 -8.25
N ALA A 134 9.76 -6.38 -9.25
CA ALA A 134 10.16 -5.57 -10.39
C ALA A 134 9.07 -4.55 -10.70
N SER A 135 9.45 -3.39 -11.23
CA SER A 135 8.52 -2.28 -11.49
C SER A 135 7.35 -2.66 -12.39
N GLU A 136 7.61 -3.42 -13.44
CA GLU A 136 6.61 -3.91 -14.39
C GLU A 136 5.60 -4.89 -13.78
N SER A 137 5.91 -5.47 -12.62
CA SER A 137 5.01 -6.39 -11.94
C SER A 137 4.05 -5.70 -10.96
N VAL A 138 4.30 -4.45 -10.59
CA VAL A 138 3.55 -3.76 -9.51
C VAL A 138 2.09 -3.55 -9.90
N ALA A 139 1.83 -2.88 -11.01
CA ALA A 139 0.46 -2.59 -11.46
C ALA A 139 -0.37 -3.87 -11.73
N PRO A 140 0.15 -4.92 -12.39
CA PRO A 140 -0.54 -6.20 -12.51
C PRO A 140 -0.89 -6.86 -11.18
N HIS A 141 0.02 -6.79 -10.18
CA HIS A 141 -0.26 -7.33 -8.85
C HIS A 141 -1.34 -6.53 -8.12
N VAL A 142 -1.35 -5.19 -8.26
CA VAL A 142 -2.39 -4.32 -7.69
C VAL A 142 -3.75 -4.59 -8.34
N ALA A 143 -3.81 -4.69 -9.67
CA ALA A 143 -5.05 -5.04 -10.39
C ALA A 143 -5.62 -6.36 -9.87
N LYS A 144 -4.77 -7.39 -9.77
CA LYS A 144 -5.19 -8.70 -9.27
C LYS A 144 -5.62 -8.67 -7.80
N ALA A 145 -4.96 -7.86 -6.97
CA ALA A 145 -5.34 -7.69 -5.56
C ALA A 145 -6.72 -7.04 -5.43
N LEU A 146 -7.02 -6.02 -6.25
CA LEU A 146 -8.33 -5.38 -6.29
C LEU A 146 -9.43 -6.37 -6.69
N ASP A 147 -9.22 -7.14 -7.77
CA ASP A 147 -10.18 -8.15 -8.23
C ASP A 147 -10.48 -9.18 -7.14
N LEU A 148 -9.44 -9.71 -6.49
CA LEU A 148 -9.59 -10.75 -5.47
C LEU A 148 -10.22 -10.21 -4.19
N ALA A 149 -9.80 -9.02 -3.73
CA ALA A 149 -10.33 -8.44 -2.50
C ALA A 149 -11.82 -8.08 -2.65
N TYR A 150 -12.18 -7.36 -3.70
CA TYR A 150 -13.56 -6.92 -3.91
C TYR A 150 -14.48 -8.01 -4.42
N GLY A 151 -13.95 -9.01 -5.13
CA GLY A 151 -14.73 -10.18 -5.56
C GLY A 151 -14.96 -11.23 -4.46
N GLY A 152 -14.09 -11.28 -3.46
CA GLY A 152 -14.12 -12.29 -2.40
C GLY A 152 -14.37 -11.76 -0.98
N GLU A 153 -14.56 -10.45 -0.81
CA GLU A 153 -14.67 -9.77 0.50
C GLU A 153 -13.51 -10.18 1.44
N THR A 154 -12.28 -10.03 0.94
CA THR A 154 -11.07 -10.49 1.62
C THR A 154 -9.97 -9.42 1.65
N ALA A 155 -8.93 -9.66 2.44
CA ALA A 155 -7.79 -8.77 2.54
C ALA A 155 -6.63 -9.22 1.63
N MET A 156 -6.10 -8.27 0.88
CA MET A 156 -4.95 -8.44 -0.01
C MET A 156 -3.87 -7.39 0.27
N ALA A 157 -2.61 -7.79 0.25
CA ALA A 157 -1.48 -6.88 0.30
C ALA A 157 -0.55 -7.08 -0.90
N VAL A 158 -0.07 -5.97 -1.48
CA VAL A 158 0.98 -5.96 -2.49
C VAL A 158 2.22 -5.33 -1.88
N LEU A 159 3.26 -6.11 -1.71
CA LEU A 159 4.55 -5.66 -1.18
C LEU A 159 5.45 -5.24 -2.34
N VAL A 160 5.71 -3.94 -2.45
CA VAL A 160 6.61 -3.37 -3.46
C VAL A 160 8.02 -3.41 -2.92
N ALA A 161 8.90 -4.22 -3.52
CA ALA A 161 10.26 -4.42 -3.06
C ALA A 161 11.05 -3.11 -2.98
N GLN A 162 11.93 -2.98 -1.98
CA GLN A 162 12.73 -1.76 -1.78
C GLN A 162 13.57 -1.41 -3.01
N ARG A 163 14.08 -2.38 -3.74
CA ARG A 163 14.83 -2.15 -4.99
C ARG A 163 14.01 -1.49 -6.10
N VAL A 164 12.67 -1.63 -6.09
CA VAL A 164 11.76 -0.96 -7.04
C VAL A 164 11.57 0.51 -6.67
N ILE A 165 11.57 0.82 -5.38
CA ILE A 165 11.39 2.17 -4.83
C ILE A 165 12.68 2.99 -4.98
N GLY A 166 13.83 2.32 -4.94
CA GLY A 166 15.16 2.94 -4.91
C GLY A 166 15.74 3.06 -3.51
N ILE A 167 17.05 3.16 -3.44
CA ILE A 167 17.80 3.34 -2.18
C ILE A 167 17.89 4.83 -1.90
N LYS A 168 17.46 5.27 -0.72
CA LYS A 168 17.68 6.66 -0.27
C LYS A 168 19.17 6.85 0.00
N SER A 169 19.80 7.85 -0.65
CA SER A 169 21.14 8.32 -0.29
C SER A 169 21.04 9.61 0.53
N PHE A 170 21.87 9.77 1.55
CA PHE A 170 21.93 11.01 2.35
C PHE A 170 22.38 12.25 1.58
N GLN A 171 22.86 12.10 0.34
CA GLN A 171 23.37 13.21 -0.47
C GLN A 171 22.29 14.09 -1.07
N GLU A 172 21.04 13.63 -1.17
CA GLU A 172 19.96 14.46 -1.74
C GLU A 172 19.32 15.45 -0.76
N GLN A 173 19.67 15.43 0.52
CA GLN A 173 19.10 16.34 1.53
C GLN A 173 19.94 17.61 1.80
N ALA A 174 21.12 17.75 1.20
CA ALA A 174 22.00 18.90 1.41
C ALA A 174 21.73 20.07 0.45
N ASP A 175 20.92 19.89 -0.60
CA ASP A 175 20.66 20.87 -1.66
C ASP A 175 19.19 21.36 -1.75
N GLN A 176 18.42 21.26 -0.63
CA GLN A 176 17.07 21.84 -0.58
C GLN A 176 16.92 22.85 0.54
#